data_244ec52c580d98c15f2fc1871cac5691
#
_entry.id   244ec52c580d98c15f2fc1871cac5691
#
_cell.length_a   1.000
_cell.length_b   1.000
_cell.length_c   1.000
_cell.angle_alpha   90.00
_cell.angle_beta   90.00
_cell.angle_gamma   90.00
#
_symmetry.space_group_name_H-M   'P 1'
#
loop_
_entity.id
_entity.type
_entity.pdbx_description
1 polymer ?
#
loop_
_entity_poly.entity_id
_entity_poly.type
_entity_poly.pdbx_seq_one_letter_code
_entity_poly.pdbx_strand_id
1 'polypeptide(L)'
;MKTLFQTVAVAFSMFSAVPMPQFPWDAKNMRYALCAFPLIGVLIGGLGWLWWLVCGWLGFPALVRGAGLCLLPLWVTGGIHLDGYCDTHDALASHAGPEKRQEILKDPHIGAFGVMRLCGYLLVSFVLWATLPDYAGVPIWLSFVLSRCLSGLAVATFPLARGSGLAYTFAAAADKKRVARMLCVASLLLVLALCWFRLRGMGMALVALGIFVHYRRKSEREFGGLSGDLAGWFLQRAELGMLAALWLVEWLEGIV
;
A
#
# COMPACT_ATOMS: atom_id res chain seq x y z
N MET A 1 -6.46 23.70 14.18
CA MET A 1 -7.26 22.47 14.30
C MET A 1 -8.17 22.21 13.07
N LYS A 2 -9.00 23.16 12.59
CA LYS A 2 -9.87 22.98 11.40
C LYS A 2 -9.12 22.48 10.15
N THR A 3 -7.98 23.11 9.80
CA THR A 3 -7.20 22.73 8.60
C THR A 3 -6.61 21.33 8.69
N LEU A 4 -6.13 20.89 9.87
CA LEU A 4 -5.61 19.54 10.04
C LEU A 4 -6.69 18.48 9.83
N PHE A 5 -7.87 18.68 10.42
CA PHE A 5 -9.01 17.79 10.22
C PHE A 5 -9.43 17.73 8.74
N GLN A 6 -9.50 18.89 8.05
CA GLN A 6 -9.81 18.96 6.63
C GLN A 6 -8.78 18.21 5.77
N THR A 7 -7.49 18.36 6.07
CA THR A 7 -6.42 17.62 5.39
C THR A 7 -6.56 16.11 5.55
N VAL A 8 -6.84 15.63 6.78
CA VAL A 8 -7.09 14.22 7.05
C VAL A 8 -8.33 13.74 6.33
N ALA A 9 -9.44 14.50 6.38
CA ALA A 9 -10.67 14.14 5.69
C ALA A 9 -10.49 14.03 4.17
N VAL A 10 -9.74 14.94 3.54
CA VAL A 10 -9.42 14.87 2.11
C VAL A 10 -8.60 13.61 1.80
N ALA A 11 -7.60 13.26 2.61
CA ALA A 11 -6.81 12.05 2.41
C ALA A 11 -7.69 10.78 2.56
N PHE A 12 -8.53 10.70 3.59
CA PHE A 12 -9.43 9.55 3.79
C PHE A 12 -10.48 9.44 2.70
N SER A 13 -11.09 10.56 2.27
CA SER A 13 -12.07 10.58 1.16
C SER A 13 -11.47 10.07 -0.15
N MET A 14 -10.15 10.24 -0.34
CA MET A 14 -9.50 9.81 -1.58
C MET A 14 -9.00 8.37 -1.52
N PHE A 15 -8.41 7.97 -0.40
CA PHE A 15 -7.65 6.71 -0.31
C PHE A 15 -8.35 5.64 0.54
N SER A 16 -9.59 5.88 0.96
CA SER A 16 -10.40 4.92 1.71
C SER A 16 -11.89 5.03 1.38
N ALA A 17 -12.62 3.95 1.66
CA ALA A 17 -14.08 3.91 1.60
C ALA A 17 -14.75 4.43 2.89
N VAL A 18 -13.96 4.90 3.86
CA VAL A 18 -14.48 5.43 5.13
C VAL A 18 -15.27 6.71 4.85
N PRO A 19 -16.53 6.80 5.28
CA PRO A 19 -17.33 8.00 5.09
C PRO A 19 -16.72 9.19 5.81
N MET A 20 -16.38 10.24 5.05
CA MET A 20 -15.81 11.48 5.57
C MET A 20 -16.61 12.69 5.09
N PRO A 21 -16.68 13.75 5.91
CA PRO A 21 -17.21 15.04 5.45
C PRO A 21 -16.43 15.53 4.23
N GLN A 22 -17.16 15.98 3.20
CA GLN A 22 -16.54 16.49 1.97
C GLN A 22 -16.02 17.89 2.19
N PHE A 23 -14.74 18.10 1.84
CA PHE A 23 -14.08 19.39 1.86
C PHE A 23 -13.51 19.73 0.48
N PRO A 24 -13.35 21.02 0.14
CA PRO A 24 -12.71 21.40 -1.11
C PRO A 24 -11.29 20.84 -1.25
N TRP A 25 -10.96 20.36 -2.43
CA TRP A 25 -9.64 19.89 -2.80
C TRP A 25 -8.78 21.07 -3.25
N ASP A 26 -8.61 22.03 -2.36
CA ASP A 26 -7.77 23.23 -2.59
C ASP A 26 -6.34 23.04 -2.11
N ALA A 27 -5.48 23.95 -2.52
CA ALA A 27 -4.05 23.90 -2.18
C ALA A 27 -3.79 23.92 -0.67
N LYS A 28 -4.69 24.48 0.14
CA LYS A 28 -4.57 24.53 1.60
C LYS A 28 -4.82 23.16 2.22
N ASN A 29 -5.92 22.50 1.84
CA ASN A 29 -6.34 21.22 2.39
C ASN A 29 -5.47 20.07 1.87
N MET A 30 -4.99 20.16 0.63
CA MET A 30 -4.16 19.12 0.00
C MET A 30 -2.66 19.22 0.32
N ARG A 31 -2.21 20.35 0.84
CA ARG A 31 -0.78 20.66 1.07
C ARG A 31 0.00 19.55 1.81
N TYR A 32 -0.65 18.90 2.77
CA TYR A 32 -0.09 17.82 3.61
C TYR A 32 -0.93 16.54 3.57
N ALA A 33 -1.82 16.38 2.60
CA ALA A 33 -2.70 15.19 2.51
C ALA A 33 -1.90 13.89 2.36
N LEU A 34 -0.75 13.92 1.66
CA LEU A 34 0.15 12.76 1.57
C LEU A 34 0.76 12.38 2.94
N CYS A 35 0.91 13.32 3.88
CA CYS A 35 1.35 13.01 5.25
C CYS A 35 0.24 12.35 6.09
N ALA A 36 -1.03 12.54 5.70
CA ALA A 36 -2.15 11.87 6.34
C ALA A 36 -2.42 10.46 5.76
N PHE A 37 -1.85 10.11 4.60
CA PHE A 37 -2.01 8.81 3.98
C PHE A 37 -1.59 7.63 4.88
N PRO A 38 -0.47 7.69 5.62
CA PRO A 38 -0.11 6.64 6.59
C PRO A 38 -1.16 6.36 7.67
N LEU A 39 -2.05 7.30 8.00
CA LEU A 39 -3.12 7.09 8.97
C LEU A 39 -4.14 6.05 8.49
N ILE A 40 -4.33 5.90 7.18
CA ILE A 40 -5.12 4.82 6.60
C ILE A 40 -4.44 3.46 6.86
N GLY A 41 -3.10 3.43 6.81
CA GLY A 41 -2.32 2.26 7.21
C GLY A 41 -2.50 1.92 8.70
N VAL A 42 -2.55 2.93 9.57
CA VAL A 42 -2.86 2.75 11.00
C VAL A 42 -4.27 2.17 11.18
N LEU A 43 -5.25 2.66 10.43
CA LEU A 43 -6.61 2.14 10.47
C LEU A 43 -6.66 0.68 10.03
N ILE A 44 -6.04 0.33 8.89
CA ILE A 44 -6.01 -1.06 8.39
C ILE A 44 -5.29 -1.97 9.38
N GLY A 45 -4.11 -1.57 9.87
CA GLY A 45 -3.35 -2.33 10.86
C GLY A 45 -4.12 -2.52 12.17
N GLY A 46 -4.77 -1.46 12.67
CA GLY A 46 -5.58 -1.50 13.89
C GLY A 46 -6.80 -2.41 13.76
N LEU A 47 -7.55 -2.30 12.66
CA LEU A 47 -8.69 -3.18 12.39
C LEU A 47 -8.25 -4.63 12.15
N GLY A 48 -7.11 -4.84 11.47
CA GLY A 48 -6.53 -6.17 11.28
C GLY A 48 -6.13 -6.81 12.61
N TRP A 49 -5.46 -6.05 13.47
CA TRP A 49 -5.12 -6.49 14.82
C TRP A 49 -6.37 -6.82 15.66
N LEU A 50 -7.38 -5.95 15.61
CA LEU A 50 -8.65 -6.20 16.29
C LEU A 50 -9.33 -7.48 15.78
N TRP A 51 -9.40 -7.67 14.46
CA TRP A 51 -9.93 -8.89 13.86
C TRP A 51 -9.17 -10.14 14.30
N TRP A 52 -7.83 -10.05 14.33
CA TRP A 52 -6.98 -11.11 14.84
C TRP A 52 -7.32 -11.50 16.27
N LEU A 53 -7.47 -10.52 17.17
CA LEU A 53 -7.85 -10.74 18.56
C LEU A 53 -9.25 -11.34 18.69
N VAL A 54 -10.23 -10.82 17.95
CA VAL A 54 -11.61 -11.34 17.94
C VAL A 54 -11.65 -12.80 17.50
N CYS A 55 -10.93 -13.16 16.44
CA CYS A 55 -10.83 -14.53 15.97
C CYS A 55 -10.22 -15.46 17.04
N GLY A 56 -9.16 -15.02 17.71
CA GLY A 56 -8.54 -15.77 18.82
C GLY A 56 -9.49 -15.95 19.99
N TRP A 57 -10.18 -14.90 20.40
CA TRP A 57 -11.13 -14.93 21.52
C TRP A 57 -12.36 -15.81 21.23
N LEU A 58 -12.89 -15.77 20.02
CA LEU A 58 -14.05 -16.57 19.61
C LEU A 58 -13.69 -18.00 19.15
N GLY A 59 -12.39 -18.33 19.08
CA GLY A 59 -11.93 -19.64 18.60
C GLY A 59 -12.21 -19.87 17.11
N PHE A 60 -12.25 -18.83 16.28
CA PHE A 60 -12.49 -18.98 14.84
C PHE A 60 -11.36 -19.75 14.17
N PRO A 61 -11.71 -20.62 13.17
CA PRO A 61 -10.70 -21.30 12.38
C PRO A 61 -9.72 -20.33 11.70
N ALA A 62 -8.46 -20.75 11.54
CA ALA A 62 -7.42 -19.96 10.87
C ALA A 62 -7.83 -19.51 9.46
N LEU A 63 -8.63 -20.31 8.75
CA LEU A 63 -9.17 -19.93 7.44
C LEU A 63 -10.10 -18.72 7.50
N VAL A 64 -10.97 -18.63 8.51
CA VAL A 64 -11.87 -17.47 8.70
C VAL A 64 -11.06 -16.22 9.05
N ARG A 65 -10.07 -16.37 9.92
CA ARG A 65 -9.14 -15.29 10.26
C ARG A 65 -8.39 -14.79 9.01
N GLY A 66 -7.81 -15.72 8.25
CA GLY A 66 -7.07 -15.40 7.03
C GLY A 66 -7.93 -14.74 5.95
N ALA A 67 -9.16 -15.19 5.76
CA ALA A 67 -10.10 -14.57 4.82
C ALA A 67 -10.42 -13.11 5.20
N GLY A 68 -10.73 -12.86 6.49
CA GLY A 68 -10.96 -11.50 6.97
C GLY A 68 -9.76 -10.58 6.77
N LEU A 69 -8.55 -11.04 7.11
CA LEU A 69 -7.33 -10.24 6.95
C LEU A 69 -6.95 -9.99 5.48
N CYS A 70 -7.23 -10.94 4.62
CA CYS A 70 -7.03 -10.79 3.17
C CYS A 70 -7.97 -9.72 2.58
N LEU A 71 -9.24 -9.70 2.99
CA LEU A 71 -10.26 -8.81 2.44
C LEU A 71 -10.34 -7.44 3.14
N LEU A 72 -9.87 -7.34 4.38
CA LEU A 72 -9.98 -6.11 5.18
C LEU A 72 -9.33 -4.88 4.51
N PRO A 73 -8.10 -4.94 3.96
CA PRO A 73 -7.52 -3.81 3.24
C PRO A 73 -8.36 -3.39 2.03
N LEU A 74 -8.96 -4.35 1.32
CA LEU A 74 -9.85 -4.10 0.19
C LEU A 74 -11.10 -3.32 0.62
N TRP A 75 -11.76 -3.75 1.70
CA TRP A 75 -12.95 -3.06 2.22
C TRP A 75 -12.63 -1.66 2.74
N VAL A 76 -11.53 -1.49 3.47
CA VAL A 76 -11.14 -0.18 4.01
C VAL A 76 -10.77 0.80 2.90
N THR A 77 -10.12 0.34 1.83
CA THR A 77 -9.66 1.21 0.73
C THR A 77 -10.67 1.34 -0.41
N GLY A 78 -11.76 0.57 -0.39
CA GLY A 78 -12.71 0.51 -1.51
C GLY A 78 -12.11 -0.07 -2.79
N GLY A 79 -10.98 -0.78 -2.69
CA GLY A 79 -10.34 -1.44 -3.82
C GLY A 79 -9.43 -0.56 -4.69
N ILE A 80 -9.34 0.75 -4.45
CA ILE A 80 -8.60 1.69 -5.33
C ILE A 80 -7.13 1.29 -5.59
N HIS A 81 -6.47 0.68 -4.61
CA HIS A 81 -5.08 0.26 -4.78
C HIS A 81 -4.98 -1.07 -5.53
N LEU A 82 -5.96 -1.95 -5.36
CA LEU A 82 -6.02 -3.23 -6.05
C LEU A 82 -6.42 -3.05 -7.52
N ASP A 83 -7.26 -2.07 -7.80
CA ASP A 83 -7.58 -1.61 -9.15
C ASP A 83 -6.29 -1.20 -9.91
N GLY A 84 -5.53 -0.25 -9.37
CA GLY A 84 -4.23 0.13 -9.94
C GLY A 84 -3.22 -1.03 -10.04
N TYR A 85 -3.31 -2.04 -9.16
CA TYR A 85 -2.51 -3.26 -9.28
C TYR A 85 -2.91 -4.06 -10.53
N CYS A 86 -4.19 -4.22 -10.80
CA CYS A 86 -4.70 -4.92 -11.97
C CYS A 86 -4.33 -4.20 -13.26
N ASP A 87 -4.62 -2.90 -13.34
CA ASP A 87 -4.35 -2.06 -14.51
C ASP A 87 -2.87 -2.04 -14.88
N THR A 88 -2.00 -1.93 -13.87
CA THR A 88 -0.56 -1.99 -14.08
C THR A 88 -0.14 -3.34 -14.65
N HIS A 89 -0.75 -4.44 -14.22
CA HIS A 89 -0.43 -5.77 -14.74
C HIS A 89 -0.93 -5.97 -16.17
N ASP A 90 -2.10 -5.45 -16.54
CA ASP A 90 -2.58 -5.46 -17.92
C ASP A 90 -1.68 -4.62 -18.81
N ALA A 91 -1.31 -3.42 -18.38
CA ALA A 91 -0.39 -2.57 -19.12
C ALA A 91 0.99 -3.21 -19.33
N LEU A 92 1.54 -3.89 -18.32
CA LEU A 92 2.82 -4.61 -18.42
C LEU A 92 2.73 -5.82 -19.36
N ALA A 93 1.61 -6.55 -19.33
CA ALA A 93 1.40 -7.74 -20.15
C ALA A 93 1.26 -7.42 -21.63
N SER A 94 0.94 -6.17 -21.98
CA SER A 94 0.86 -5.73 -23.40
C SER A 94 2.21 -5.72 -24.12
N HIS A 95 3.34 -5.74 -23.39
CA HIS A 95 4.70 -5.60 -23.92
C HIS A 95 4.91 -4.35 -24.79
N ALA A 96 4.00 -3.38 -24.76
CA ALA A 96 4.04 -2.15 -25.54
C ALA A 96 5.04 -1.13 -24.96
N GLY A 97 5.31 -0.05 -25.69
CA GLY A 97 6.10 1.09 -25.21
C GLY A 97 5.38 1.90 -24.13
N PRO A 98 6.09 2.83 -23.45
CA PRO A 98 5.56 3.60 -22.32
C PRO A 98 4.27 4.37 -22.64
N GLU A 99 4.17 4.99 -23.81
CA GLU A 99 2.99 5.76 -24.24
C GLU A 99 1.74 4.88 -24.33
N LYS A 100 1.88 3.70 -24.96
CA LYS A 100 0.76 2.76 -25.12
C LYS A 100 0.35 2.14 -23.80
N ARG A 101 1.30 1.83 -22.91
CA ARG A 101 0.99 1.37 -21.54
C ARG A 101 0.20 2.41 -20.76
N GLN A 102 0.53 3.69 -20.94
CA GLN A 102 -0.22 4.77 -20.32
C GLN A 102 -1.63 4.94 -20.88
N GLU A 103 -1.88 4.56 -22.14
CA GLU A 103 -3.23 4.49 -22.70
C GLU A 103 -4.02 3.34 -22.05
N ILE A 104 -3.39 2.16 -21.90
CA ILE A 104 -4.02 1.00 -21.25
C ILE A 104 -4.42 1.32 -19.80
N LEU A 105 -3.58 2.03 -19.03
CA LEU A 105 -3.94 2.50 -17.69
C LEU A 105 -5.16 3.45 -17.63
N LYS A 106 -5.67 3.93 -18.77
CA LYS A 106 -6.89 4.75 -18.83
C LYS A 106 -8.12 3.97 -19.26
N ASP A 107 -7.94 2.73 -19.71
CA ASP A 107 -9.06 1.86 -20.10
C ASP A 107 -9.83 1.47 -18.83
N PRO A 108 -11.14 1.76 -18.76
CA PRO A 108 -11.93 1.39 -17.60
C PRO A 108 -12.24 -0.12 -17.51
N HIS A 109 -11.81 -0.91 -18.50
CA HIS A 109 -12.05 -2.34 -18.55
C HIS A 109 -10.85 -3.13 -18.07
N ILE A 110 -11.07 -4.02 -17.11
CA ILE A 110 -10.03 -4.95 -16.64
C ILE A 110 -9.73 -5.99 -17.72
N GLY A 111 -8.45 -6.21 -17.99
CA GLY A 111 -7.98 -7.27 -18.89
C GLY A 111 -7.80 -8.61 -18.20
N ALA A 112 -7.61 -9.66 -18.99
CA ALA A 112 -7.44 -11.02 -18.50
C ALA A 112 -6.18 -11.18 -17.61
N PHE A 113 -5.11 -10.46 -17.88
CA PHE A 113 -3.89 -10.52 -17.09
C PHE A 113 -4.06 -9.87 -15.71
N GLY A 114 -4.81 -8.75 -15.62
CA GLY A 114 -5.21 -8.12 -14.37
C GLY A 114 -6.01 -9.09 -13.50
N VAL A 115 -7.02 -9.77 -14.08
CA VAL A 115 -7.83 -10.78 -13.37
C VAL A 115 -6.97 -11.93 -12.87
N MET A 116 -6.10 -12.50 -13.71
CA MET A 116 -5.22 -13.61 -13.29
C MET A 116 -4.27 -13.18 -12.15
N ARG A 117 -3.74 -11.97 -12.20
CA ARG A 117 -2.88 -11.42 -11.14
C ARG A 117 -3.63 -11.13 -9.86
N LEU A 118 -4.87 -10.64 -9.98
CA LEU A 118 -5.77 -10.43 -8.84
C LEU A 118 -6.08 -11.75 -8.13
N CYS A 119 -6.49 -12.79 -8.87
CA CYS A 119 -6.75 -14.10 -8.29
C CYS A 119 -5.50 -14.67 -7.60
N GLY A 120 -4.33 -14.60 -8.24
CA GLY A 120 -3.06 -15.03 -7.64
C GLY A 120 -2.71 -14.25 -6.37
N TYR A 121 -2.89 -12.93 -6.38
CA TYR A 121 -2.67 -12.06 -5.23
C TYR A 121 -3.57 -12.47 -4.05
N LEU A 122 -4.88 -12.61 -4.29
CA LEU A 122 -5.84 -12.96 -3.23
C LEU A 122 -5.58 -14.36 -2.66
N LEU A 123 -5.31 -15.35 -3.52
CA LEU A 123 -5.00 -16.72 -3.08
C LEU A 123 -3.72 -16.76 -2.23
N VAL A 124 -2.63 -16.13 -2.69
CA VAL A 124 -1.37 -16.11 -1.94
C VAL A 124 -1.54 -15.35 -0.64
N SER A 125 -2.18 -14.17 -0.67
CA SER A 125 -2.44 -13.38 0.54
C SER A 125 -3.26 -14.18 1.56
N PHE A 126 -4.34 -14.83 1.11
CA PHE A 126 -5.19 -15.68 1.96
C PHE A 126 -4.39 -16.81 2.61
N VAL A 127 -3.60 -17.56 1.82
CA VAL A 127 -2.79 -18.67 2.34
C VAL A 127 -1.79 -18.18 3.38
N LEU A 128 -1.05 -17.10 3.09
CA LEU A 128 -0.09 -16.55 4.02
C LEU A 128 -0.73 -16.11 5.34
N TRP A 129 -1.88 -15.41 5.28
CA TRP A 129 -2.62 -15.01 6.48
C TRP A 129 -3.20 -16.19 7.26
N ALA A 130 -3.74 -17.20 6.58
CA ALA A 130 -4.34 -18.37 7.21
C ALA A 130 -3.31 -19.28 7.90
N THR A 131 -2.06 -19.29 7.40
CA THR A 131 -0.99 -20.16 7.90
C THR A 131 0.03 -19.41 8.77
N LEU A 132 -0.11 -18.08 8.95
CA LEU A 132 0.76 -17.31 9.81
C LEU A 132 0.53 -17.69 11.29
N PRO A 133 1.58 -18.02 12.06
CA PRO A 133 1.47 -18.36 13.47
C PRO A 133 0.91 -17.21 14.32
N ASP A 134 0.19 -17.54 15.40
CA ASP A 134 -0.50 -16.54 16.24
C ASP A 134 0.44 -15.52 16.90
N TYR A 135 1.65 -15.91 17.22
CA TYR A 135 2.66 -15.05 17.84
C TYR A 135 3.40 -14.13 16.85
N ALA A 136 3.27 -14.38 15.54
CA ALA A 136 4.01 -13.65 14.50
C ALA A 136 3.41 -12.28 14.14
N GLY A 137 2.14 -12.05 14.50
CA GLY A 137 1.32 -10.96 13.96
C GLY A 137 1.75 -9.54 14.29
N VAL A 138 2.56 -9.29 15.34
CA VAL A 138 2.82 -7.90 15.79
C VAL A 138 3.51 -7.02 14.74
N PRO A 139 4.63 -7.41 14.08
CA PRO A 139 5.31 -6.55 13.14
C PRO A 139 4.52 -6.28 11.86
N ILE A 140 3.60 -7.17 11.47
CA ILE A 140 2.87 -7.03 10.21
C ILE A 140 1.96 -5.80 10.18
N TRP A 141 1.44 -5.37 11.33
CA TRP A 141 0.57 -4.19 11.40
C TRP A 141 1.30 -2.90 11.02
N LEU A 142 2.62 -2.83 11.26
CA LEU A 142 3.47 -1.71 10.85
C LEU A 142 3.68 -1.67 9.33
N SER A 143 3.53 -2.80 8.63
CA SER A 143 3.71 -2.87 7.18
C SER A 143 2.73 -1.97 6.42
N PHE A 144 1.47 -1.89 6.89
CA PHE A 144 0.44 -1.04 6.29
C PHE A 144 0.76 0.45 6.43
N VAL A 145 1.43 0.84 7.50
CA VAL A 145 1.86 2.23 7.71
C VAL A 145 3.09 2.52 6.84
N LEU A 146 4.07 1.63 6.83
CA LEU A 146 5.31 1.77 6.07
C LEU A 146 5.04 1.83 4.56
N SER A 147 4.20 0.96 4.03
CA SER A 147 3.83 0.95 2.60
C SER A 147 3.26 2.31 2.17
N ARG A 148 2.41 2.91 2.97
CA ARG A 148 1.81 4.22 2.69
C ARG A 148 2.78 5.38 2.88
N CYS A 149 3.68 5.32 3.86
CA CYS A 149 4.78 6.28 3.97
C CYS A 149 5.65 6.28 2.71
N LEU A 150 6.07 5.10 2.25
CA LEU A 150 6.89 4.95 1.05
C LEU A 150 6.13 5.36 -0.22
N SER A 151 4.85 5.00 -0.35
CA SER A 151 4.02 5.41 -1.50
C SER A 151 3.84 6.93 -1.55
N GLY A 152 3.51 7.57 -0.44
CA GLY A 152 3.41 9.03 -0.35
C GLY A 152 4.75 9.74 -0.62
N LEU A 153 5.86 9.15 -0.15
CA LEU A 153 7.22 9.63 -0.44
C LEU A 153 7.52 9.55 -1.95
N ALA A 154 7.13 8.46 -2.61
CA ALA A 154 7.27 8.30 -4.06
C ALA A 154 6.50 9.38 -4.82
N VAL A 155 5.22 9.62 -4.47
CA VAL A 155 4.39 10.67 -5.11
C VAL A 155 5.02 12.06 -4.92
N ALA A 156 5.66 12.33 -3.79
CA ALA A 156 6.31 13.62 -3.53
C ALA A 156 7.66 13.80 -4.24
N THR A 157 8.35 12.68 -4.62
CA THR A 157 9.77 12.73 -5.04
C THR A 157 10.07 12.14 -6.41
N PHE A 158 9.27 11.18 -6.91
CA PHE A 158 9.55 10.54 -8.19
C PHE A 158 9.07 11.42 -9.36
N PRO A 159 9.68 11.28 -10.55
CA PRO A 159 9.14 11.87 -11.75
C PRO A 159 7.72 11.33 -12.02
N LEU A 160 6.80 12.23 -12.38
CA LEU A 160 5.43 11.84 -12.74
C LEU A 160 5.34 11.52 -14.22
N ALA A 161 4.59 10.47 -14.57
CA ALA A 161 4.40 10.04 -15.95
C ALA A 161 3.60 11.05 -16.79
N ARG A 162 2.75 11.88 -16.15
CA ARG A 162 1.84 12.82 -16.80
C ARG A 162 1.62 14.07 -15.95
N GLY A 163 1.22 15.17 -16.64
CA GLY A 163 0.74 16.40 -15.99
C GLY A 163 -0.74 16.35 -15.56
N SER A 164 -1.32 15.15 -15.34
CA SER A 164 -2.74 14.98 -15.01
C SER A 164 -2.95 13.71 -14.17
N GLY A 165 -4.15 13.57 -13.62
CA GLY A 165 -4.54 12.43 -12.78
C GLY A 165 -4.27 12.66 -11.30
N LEU A 166 -4.71 11.72 -10.47
CA LEU A 166 -4.73 11.86 -9.00
C LEU A 166 -3.33 12.05 -8.41
N ALA A 167 -2.35 11.23 -8.81
CA ALA A 167 -0.99 11.38 -8.31
C ALA A 167 -0.40 12.76 -8.63
N TYR A 168 -0.67 13.28 -9.83
CA TYR A 168 -0.27 14.63 -10.21
C TYR A 168 -0.95 15.69 -9.35
N THR A 169 -2.27 15.60 -9.16
CA THR A 169 -3.05 16.55 -8.36
C THR A 169 -2.51 16.65 -6.94
N PHE A 170 -2.26 15.52 -6.28
CA PHE A 170 -1.66 15.51 -4.93
C PHE A 170 -0.23 16.01 -4.91
N ALA A 171 0.60 15.62 -5.89
CA ALA A 171 1.98 16.05 -5.99
C ALA A 171 2.10 17.56 -6.29
N ALA A 172 1.21 18.12 -7.13
CA ALA A 172 1.20 19.53 -7.48
C ALA A 172 0.76 20.42 -6.31
N ALA A 173 -0.20 19.97 -5.49
CA ALA A 173 -0.69 20.70 -4.33
C ALA A 173 0.22 20.57 -3.10
N ALA A 174 1.08 19.53 -3.05
CA ALA A 174 1.91 19.22 -1.89
C ALA A 174 3.09 20.20 -1.69
N ASP A 175 3.40 20.50 -0.44
CA ASP A 175 4.71 21.04 -0.06
C ASP A 175 5.75 19.90 -0.14
N LYS A 176 6.22 19.63 -1.37
CA LYS A 176 7.04 18.45 -1.69
C LYS A 176 8.23 18.26 -0.75
N LYS A 177 8.95 19.36 -0.42
CA LYS A 177 10.15 19.30 0.44
C LYS A 177 9.80 18.88 1.87
N ARG A 178 8.74 19.47 2.46
CA ARG A 178 8.32 19.15 3.82
C ARG A 178 7.67 17.77 3.88
N VAL A 179 6.78 17.46 2.95
CA VAL A 179 6.12 16.14 2.83
C VAL A 179 7.17 15.03 2.68
N ALA A 180 8.13 15.19 1.77
CA ALA A 180 9.19 14.18 1.57
C ALA A 180 10.02 14.02 2.86
N ARG A 181 10.39 15.09 3.56
CA ARG A 181 11.14 15.00 4.82
C ARG A 181 10.34 14.27 5.90
N MET A 182 9.06 14.63 6.08
CA MET A 182 8.18 14.00 7.10
C MET A 182 8.00 12.51 6.83
N LEU A 183 7.71 12.14 5.58
CA LEU A 183 7.51 10.74 5.21
C LEU A 183 8.81 9.93 5.22
N CYS A 184 9.95 10.53 4.89
CA CYS A 184 11.26 9.90 5.00
C CYS A 184 11.59 9.59 6.47
N VAL A 185 11.42 10.56 7.37
CA VAL A 185 11.63 10.36 8.81
C VAL A 185 10.67 9.31 9.36
N ALA A 186 9.38 9.38 9.00
CA ALA A 186 8.40 8.37 9.43
C ALA A 186 8.77 6.97 8.92
N SER A 187 9.19 6.84 7.65
CA SER A 187 9.65 5.56 7.07
C SER A 187 10.88 5.02 7.81
N LEU A 188 11.85 5.89 8.13
CA LEU A 188 13.03 5.50 8.87
C LEU A 188 12.68 4.99 10.27
N LEU A 189 11.81 5.70 11.00
CA LEU A 189 11.36 5.29 12.33
C LEU A 189 10.61 3.94 12.28
N LEU A 190 9.78 3.71 11.25
CA LEU A 190 9.08 2.44 11.06
C LEU A 190 10.05 1.30 10.73
N VAL A 191 11.06 1.55 9.89
CA VAL A 191 12.12 0.56 9.60
C VAL A 191 12.88 0.21 10.88
N LEU A 192 13.25 1.19 11.70
CA LEU A 192 13.90 0.95 13.00
C LEU A 192 12.99 0.18 13.95
N ALA A 193 11.70 0.51 14.00
CA ALA A 193 10.72 -0.22 14.78
C ALA A 193 10.55 -1.68 14.29
N LEU A 194 10.57 -1.92 12.99
CA LEU A 194 10.59 -3.28 12.43
C LEU A 194 11.86 -4.02 12.83
N CYS A 195 13.02 -3.39 12.75
CA CYS A 195 14.31 -4.01 13.13
C CYS A 195 14.33 -4.47 14.60
N TRP A 196 13.50 -3.89 15.48
CA TRP A 196 13.34 -4.37 16.85
C TRP A 196 12.84 -5.83 16.91
N PHE A 197 12.09 -6.27 15.91
CA PHE A 197 11.61 -7.66 15.78
C PHE A 197 12.64 -8.60 15.13
N ARG A 198 13.93 -8.24 15.16
CA ARG A 198 15.07 -9.05 14.68
C ARG A 198 14.84 -9.51 13.21
N LEU A 199 15.08 -10.79 12.90
CA LEU A 199 15.01 -11.33 11.54
C LEU A 199 13.64 -11.10 10.88
N ARG A 200 12.55 -11.22 11.63
CA ARG A 200 11.17 -10.99 11.17
C ARG A 200 11.00 -9.60 10.57
N GLY A 201 11.24 -8.59 11.38
CA GLY A 201 11.10 -7.21 10.95
C GLY A 201 12.18 -6.75 9.98
N MET A 202 13.43 -7.22 10.13
CA MET A 202 14.51 -6.94 9.18
C MET A 202 14.21 -7.49 7.78
N GLY A 203 13.69 -8.72 7.67
CA GLY A 203 13.26 -9.31 6.41
C GLY A 203 12.16 -8.50 5.75
N MET A 204 11.15 -8.09 6.52
CA MET A 204 10.07 -7.20 6.03
C MET A 204 10.61 -5.86 5.53
N ALA A 205 11.49 -5.21 6.30
CA ALA A 205 12.07 -3.92 5.93
C ALA A 205 12.91 -4.01 4.64
N LEU A 206 13.76 -5.04 4.53
CA LEU A 206 14.57 -5.27 3.33
C LEU A 206 13.72 -5.49 2.09
N VAL A 207 12.65 -6.29 2.20
CA VAL A 207 11.72 -6.54 1.09
C VAL A 207 10.98 -5.26 0.71
N ALA A 208 10.48 -4.48 1.68
CA ALA A 208 9.81 -3.21 1.41
C ALA A 208 10.72 -2.22 0.66
N LEU A 209 11.97 -2.06 1.11
CA LEU A 209 12.94 -1.18 0.47
C LEU A 209 13.36 -1.68 -0.91
N GLY A 210 13.55 -2.99 -1.07
CA GLY A 210 13.85 -3.61 -2.37
C GLY A 210 12.72 -3.39 -3.38
N ILE A 211 11.46 -3.58 -2.95
CA ILE A 211 10.29 -3.30 -3.79
C ILE A 211 10.18 -1.80 -4.09
N PHE A 212 10.52 -0.91 -3.14
CA PHE A 212 10.50 0.53 -3.36
C PHE A 212 11.52 0.98 -4.43
N VAL A 213 12.74 0.44 -4.39
CA VAL A 213 13.76 0.69 -5.42
C VAL A 213 13.32 0.12 -6.77
N HIS A 214 12.75 -1.10 -6.78
CA HIS A 214 12.19 -1.70 -7.99
C HIS A 214 11.04 -0.86 -8.57
N TYR A 215 10.15 -0.35 -7.71
CA TYR A 215 9.04 0.52 -8.08
C TYR A 215 9.52 1.77 -8.83
N ARG A 216 10.52 2.47 -8.30
CA ARG A 216 11.09 3.63 -8.98
C ARG A 216 11.59 3.28 -10.37
N ARG A 217 12.46 2.26 -10.46
CA ARG A 217 13.04 1.83 -11.74
C ARG A 217 11.97 1.40 -12.75
N LYS A 218 10.96 0.67 -12.28
CA LYS A 218 9.87 0.19 -13.12
C LYS A 218 9.00 1.34 -13.63
N SER A 219 8.63 2.29 -12.76
CA SER A 219 7.85 3.47 -13.12
C SER A 219 8.57 4.31 -14.18
N GLU A 220 9.86 4.60 -13.99
CA GLU A 220 10.63 5.41 -14.94
C GLU A 220 10.83 4.72 -16.28
N ARG A 221 11.21 3.43 -16.28
CA ARG A 221 11.56 2.70 -17.50
C ARG A 221 10.36 2.28 -18.34
N GLU A 222 9.31 1.79 -17.68
CA GLU A 222 8.19 1.14 -18.35
C GLU A 222 7.01 2.08 -18.60
N PHE A 223 6.94 3.19 -17.85
CA PHE A 223 5.81 4.12 -17.90
C PHE A 223 6.23 5.58 -18.06
N GLY A 224 7.53 5.88 -18.14
CA GLY A 224 8.03 7.25 -18.21
C GLY A 224 7.86 8.08 -16.95
N GLY A 225 7.45 7.44 -15.83
CA GLY A 225 7.26 8.07 -14.53
C GLY A 225 6.14 7.41 -13.71
N LEU A 226 5.79 8.04 -12.62
CA LEU A 226 4.81 7.55 -11.65
C LEU A 226 3.38 7.96 -12.02
N SER A 227 2.41 7.04 -11.83
CA SER A 227 0.96 7.28 -11.88
C SER A 227 0.29 6.82 -10.58
N GLY A 228 -1.03 7.10 -10.42
CA GLY A 228 -1.83 6.60 -9.31
C GLY A 228 -1.90 5.06 -9.28
N ASP A 229 -2.06 4.45 -10.45
CA ASP A 229 -2.18 3.00 -10.62
C ASP A 229 -0.89 2.30 -10.20
N LEU A 230 0.26 2.87 -10.61
CA LEU A 230 1.57 2.41 -10.16
C LEU A 230 1.78 2.55 -8.65
N ALA A 231 1.17 3.56 -8.02
CA ALA A 231 1.20 3.70 -6.55
C ALA A 231 0.37 2.59 -5.89
N GLY A 232 -0.80 2.25 -6.43
CA GLY A 232 -1.60 1.10 -6.01
C GLY A 232 -0.86 -0.22 -6.20
N TRP A 233 -0.25 -0.42 -7.37
CA TRP A 233 0.58 -1.60 -7.66
C TRP A 233 1.74 -1.76 -6.66
N PHE A 234 2.42 -0.67 -6.31
CA PHE A 234 3.48 -0.69 -5.30
C PHE A 234 2.95 -1.13 -3.94
N LEU A 235 1.83 -0.54 -3.48
CA LEU A 235 1.24 -0.85 -2.18
C LEU A 235 0.92 -2.34 -2.04
N GLN A 236 0.22 -2.91 -3.02
CA GLN A 236 -0.15 -4.32 -3.01
C GLN A 236 1.09 -5.24 -2.99
N ARG A 237 2.10 -4.92 -3.78
CA ARG A 237 3.36 -5.69 -3.79
C ARG A 237 4.16 -5.56 -2.51
N ALA A 238 4.22 -4.35 -1.94
CA ALA A 238 4.96 -4.12 -0.70
C ALA A 238 4.31 -4.85 0.48
N GLU A 239 2.99 -4.77 0.61
CA GLU A 239 2.24 -5.43 1.67
C GLU A 239 2.31 -6.96 1.56
N LEU A 240 2.07 -7.51 0.38
CA LEU A 240 2.19 -8.95 0.14
C LEU A 240 3.64 -9.43 0.33
N GLY A 241 4.62 -8.67 -0.14
CA GLY A 241 6.04 -9.00 0.01
C GLY A 241 6.49 -9.00 1.46
N MET A 242 6.05 -8.03 2.27
CA MET A 242 6.35 -8.00 3.70
C MET A 242 5.67 -9.15 4.46
N LEU A 243 4.42 -9.48 4.11
CA LEU A 243 3.71 -10.63 4.68
C LEU A 243 4.43 -11.94 4.33
N ALA A 244 4.85 -12.11 3.07
CA ALA A 244 5.59 -13.28 2.62
C ALA A 244 6.96 -13.40 3.31
N ALA A 245 7.67 -12.28 3.49
CA ALA A 245 8.94 -12.26 4.21
C ALA A 245 8.78 -12.67 5.67
N LEU A 246 7.75 -12.15 6.35
CA LEU A 246 7.44 -12.54 7.72
C LEU A 246 7.12 -14.04 7.79
N TRP A 247 6.22 -14.52 6.94
CA TRP A 247 5.83 -15.93 6.88
C TRP A 247 7.02 -16.85 6.63
N LEU A 248 7.91 -16.47 5.72
CA LEU A 248 9.11 -17.26 5.41
C LEU A 248 10.07 -17.36 6.60
N VAL A 249 10.27 -16.26 7.33
CA VAL A 249 11.13 -16.27 8.54
C VAL A 249 10.51 -17.17 9.61
N GLU A 250 9.19 -17.07 9.86
CA GLU A 250 8.49 -17.94 10.81
C GLU A 250 8.60 -19.41 10.43
N TRP A 251 8.44 -19.72 9.15
CA TRP A 251 8.58 -21.09 8.66
C TRP A 251 10.00 -21.63 8.84
N LEU A 252 11.04 -20.83 8.56
CA LEU A 252 12.43 -21.21 8.76
C LEU A 252 12.77 -21.38 10.24
N GLU A 253 12.31 -20.48 11.11
CA GLU A 253 12.52 -20.59 12.57
C GLU A 253 11.80 -21.81 13.16
N GLY A 254 10.68 -22.26 12.58
CA GLY A 254 9.94 -23.44 13.02
C GLY A 254 10.54 -24.78 12.56
N ILE A 255 11.51 -24.78 11.64
CA ILE A 255 12.24 -25.97 11.19
C ILE A 255 13.49 -26.23 12.05
N VAL A 256 14.04 -25.20 12.68
CA VAL A 256 15.24 -25.25 13.54
C VAL A 256 14.83 -25.44 14.99
#